data_ca112b32176e7d2907ded638a107b901
#
_entry.id   ca112b32176e7d2907ded638a107b901
#
_cell.length_a   1.000
_cell.length_b   1.000
_cell.length_c   1.000
_cell.angle_alpha   90.00
_cell.angle_beta   90.00
_cell.angle_gamma   90.00
#
_symmetry.space_group_name_H-M   'P 1'
#
loop_
_entity.id
_entity.type
_entity.pdbx_description
1 polymer ?
#
loop_
_entity_poly.entity_id
_entity_poly.type
_entity_poly.pdbx_seq_one_letter_code
_entity_poly.pdbx_strand_id
1 'polypeptide(L)'
;MDDPVQEKDGKMKIKLVALPCLCVDVFDGTNEMRPGGEALNFAAHASGFGEMDVILLGAVGRDAYADCIMDSIADKRINTDYIRVESVMTTANNRTYLTAEGDRYYKENAWNGDIVDKMILNEAELNVIAHADAVFFHFWAGCFHQVLDAKKKYHFKLAVDFDIYRGFDDME
;
A
#
# COMPACT_ATOMS: atom_id res chain seq x y z
N MET A 1 12.49 -38.75 -19.72
CA MET A 1 11.42 -38.11 -20.50
C MET A 1 10.44 -37.61 -19.43
N ASP A 2 10.67 -36.38 -18.97
CA ASP A 2 9.82 -35.78 -17.96
C ASP A 2 8.72 -35.01 -18.69
N ASP A 3 7.47 -35.40 -18.44
CA ASP A 3 6.30 -34.70 -18.96
C ASP A 3 6.26 -33.28 -18.41
N PRO A 4 5.98 -32.30 -19.25
CA PRO A 4 5.80 -30.94 -18.75
C PRO A 4 4.54 -30.90 -17.88
N VAL A 5 4.70 -30.42 -16.65
CA VAL A 5 3.59 -30.06 -15.74
C VAL A 5 2.71 -29.05 -16.48
N GLN A 6 1.56 -29.51 -16.97
CA GLN A 6 0.53 -28.64 -17.51
C GLN A 6 -0.01 -27.77 -16.38
N GLU A 7 0.16 -26.45 -16.50
CA GLU A 7 -0.61 -25.47 -15.76
C GLU A 7 -2.11 -25.72 -16.00
N LYS A 8 -2.77 -26.34 -15.03
CA LYS A 8 -4.22 -26.43 -14.95
C LYS A 8 -4.68 -25.20 -14.18
N ASP A 9 -5.13 -24.18 -14.89
CA ASP A 9 -6.33 -23.40 -14.67
C ASP A 9 -6.27 -22.11 -15.49
N GLY A 10 -6.88 -22.11 -16.67
CA GLY A 10 -7.08 -20.95 -17.53
C GLY A 10 -8.12 -19.95 -16.98
N LYS A 11 -8.19 -19.73 -15.67
CA LYS A 11 -8.95 -18.66 -15.04
C LYS A 11 -8.19 -17.36 -15.18
N MET A 12 -8.78 -16.37 -15.83
CA MET A 12 -8.23 -15.02 -15.87
C MET A 12 -8.10 -14.51 -14.44
N LYS A 13 -6.89 -14.14 -14.04
CA LYS A 13 -6.64 -13.49 -12.74
C LYS A 13 -7.08 -12.05 -12.80
N ILE A 14 -7.61 -11.55 -11.70
CA ILE A 14 -7.95 -10.15 -11.49
C ILE A 14 -6.67 -9.41 -11.14
N LYS A 15 -6.22 -8.50 -12.00
CA LYS A 15 -5.07 -7.64 -11.72
C LYS A 15 -5.46 -6.52 -10.77
N LEU A 16 -4.92 -6.57 -9.56
CA LEU A 16 -5.16 -5.62 -8.50
C LEU A 16 -3.91 -4.80 -8.23
N VAL A 17 -4.03 -3.47 -8.25
CA VAL A 17 -2.97 -2.55 -7.81
C VAL A 17 -3.36 -1.93 -6.49
N ALA A 18 -2.53 -2.06 -5.46
CA ALA A 18 -2.70 -1.40 -4.17
C ALA A 18 -1.61 -0.33 -3.99
N LEU A 19 -2.00 0.91 -3.62
CA LEU A 19 -1.08 2.03 -3.49
C LEU A 19 -1.60 3.14 -2.54
N PRO A 20 -0.74 4.05 -2.10
CA PRO A 20 0.69 3.97 -2.00
C PRO A 20 1.19 3.73 -0.57
N CYS A 21 0.29 3.65 0.43
CA CYS A 21 0.66 3.71 1.83
C CYS A 21 1.29 2.39 2.32
N LEU A 22 2.62 2.44 2.46
CA LEU A 22 3.45 1.45 3.12
C LEU A 22 4.09 2.13 4.32
N CYS A 23 3.77 1.71 5.53
CA CYS A 23 4.32 2.34 6.72
C CYS A 23 4.67 1.32 7.81
N VAL A 24 5.27 1.80 8.88
CA VAL A 24 5.59 1.01 10.07
C VAL A 24 5.01 1.68 11.31
N ASP A 25 4.25 0.95 12.09
CA ASP A 25 3.88 1.34 13.44
C ASP A 25 5.06 1.10 14.39
N VAL A 26 5.54 2.16 15.04
CA VAL A 26 6.62 2.11 16.03
C VAL A 26 6.02 2.32 17.42
N PHE A 27 5.97 1.26 18.22
CA PHE A 27 5.33 1.32 19.53
C PHE A 27 6.16 2.09 20.55
N ASP A 28 5.55 3.09 21.18
CA ASP A 28 6.20 3.91 22.20
C ASP A 28 6.57 3.05 23.43
N GLY A 29 7.73 3.35 24.03
CA GLY A 29 8.25 2.62 25.18
C GLY A 29 9.01 1.32 24.85
N THR A 30 8.64 0.58 23.81
CA THR A 30 9.32 -0.67 23.40
C THR A 30 10.17 -0.50 22.15
N ASN A 31 9.85 0.47 21.30
CA ASN A 31 10.36 0.61 19.94
C ASN A 31 10.11 -0.63 19.05
N GLU A 32 9.15 -1.47 19.42
CA GLU A 32 8.69 -2.57 18.57
C GLU A 32 8.17 -1.98 17.26
N MET A 33 8.55 -2.59 16.14
CA MET A 33 8.13 -2.21 14.80
C MET A 33 7.14 -3.23 14.28
N ARG A 34 6.02 -2.78 13.73
CA ARG A 34 5.05 -3.62 13.00
C ARG A 34 4.76 -3.02 11.64
N PRO A 35 4.85 -3.83 10.59
CA PRO A 35 4.50 -3.36 9.26
C PRO A 35 3.03 -3.01 9.19
N GLY A 36 2.70 -1.94 8.46
CA GLY A 36 1.36 -1.41 8.33
C GLY A 36 1.22 -0.56 7.07
N GLY A 37 0.15 0.20 7.04
CA GLY A 37 -0.27 0.97 5.89
C GLY A 37 -1.38 0.28 5.12
N GLU A 38 -2.34 1.05 4.67
CA GLU A 38 -3.57 0.56 4.08
C GLU A 38 -3.30 -0.27 2.83
N ALA A 39 -2.40 0.21 1.97
CA ALA A 39 -2.05 -0.49 0.73
C ALA A 39 -1.29 -1.80 1.00
N LEU A 40 -0.35 -1.78 1.97
CA LEU A 40 0.40 -2.98 2.36
C LEU A 40 -0.54 -4.06 2.92
N ASN A 41 -1.39 -3.68 3.87
CA ASN A 41 -2.34 -4.58 4.51
C ASN A 41 -3.32 -5.16 3.49
N PHE A 42 -3.88 -4.31 2.63
CA PHE A 42 -4.80 -4.74 1.59
C PHE A 42 -4.14 -5.73 0.61
N ALA A 43 -2.94 -5.42 0.11
CA ALA A 43 -2.18 -6.29 -0.77
C ALA A 43 -1.84 -7.63 -0.11
N ALA A 44 -1.42 -7.60 1.16
CA ALA A 44 -1.09 -8.81 1.92
C ALA A 44 -2.29 -9.76 2.04
N HIS A 45 -3.47 -9.23 2.35
CA HIS A 45 -4.71 -10.01 2.40
C HIS A 45 -5.16 -10.49 1.02
N ALA A 46 -5.15 -9.60 0.01
CA ALA A 46 -5.56 -9.94 -1.36
C ALA A 46 -4.70 -11.04 -1.97
N SER A 47 -3.40 -11.08 -1.67
CA SER A 47 -2.47 -12.10 -2.16
C SER A 47 -2.81 -13.53 -1.70
N GLY A 48 -3.65 -13.67 -0.66
CA GLY A 48 -4.18 -14.95 -0.20
C GLY A 48 -5.17 -15.59 -1.17
N PHE A 49 -5.79 -14.81 -2.06
CA PHE A 49 -6.77 -15.32 -3.03
C PHE A 49 -6.09 -15.75 -4.33
N GLY A 50 -6.38 -16.98 -4.78
CA GLY A 50 -5.73 -17.58 -5.96
C GLY A 50 -6.02 -16.87 -7.28
N GLU A 51 -7.16 -16.19 -7.35
CA GLU A 51 -7.63 -15.45 -8.51
C GLU A 51 -7.05 -14.04 -8.62
N MET A 52 -6.28 -13.58 -7.62
CA MET A 52 -5.68 -12.25 -7.62
C MET A 52 -4.24 -12.27 -8.14
N ASP A 53 -3.92 -11.31 -9.00
CA ASP A 53 -2.58 -10.91 -9.42
C ASP A 53 -2.30 -9.55 -8.78
N VAL A 54 -1.63 -9.56 -7.64
CA VAL A 54 -1.49 -8.39 -6.76
C VAL A 54 -0.19 -7.65 -7.05
N ILE A 55 -0.30 -6.38 -7.34
CA ILE A 55 0.83 -5.45 -7.52
C ILE A 55 0.77 -4.43 -6.38
N LEU A 56 1.86 -4.33 -5.62
CA LEU A 56 2.01 -3.30 -4.60
C LEU A 56 2.91 -2.18 -5.14
N LEU A 57 2.37 -0.97 -5.15
CA LEU A 57 3.02 0.22 -5.66
C LEU A 57 3.18 1.22 -4.53
N GLY A 58 4.38 1.76 -4.37
CA GLY A 58 4.68 2.70 -3.30
C GLY A 58 6.13 3.12 -3.28
N ALA A 59 6.55 3.66 -2.16
CA ALA A 59 7.94 4.05 -1.95
C ALA A 59 8.37 3.75 -0.50
N VAL A 60 9.63 3.36 -0.35
CA VAL A 60 10.30 3.16 0.94
C VAL A 60 11.64 3.88 0.95
N GLY A 61 12.16 4.20 2.11
CA GLY A 61 13.51 4.73 2.29
C GLY A 61 14.58 3.64 2.25
N ARG A 62 15.82 4.00 2.64
CA ARG A 62 16.91 3.06 2.88
C ARG A 62 17.16 2.92 4.38
N ASP A 63 16.22 2.29 5.08
CA ASP A 63 16.20 2.24 6.53
C ASP A 63 15.58 0.94 7.05
N ALA A 64 15.67 0.70 8.35
CA ALA A 64 15.12 -0.50 8.99
C ALA A 64 13.60 -0.62 8.87
N TYR A 65 12.89 0.47 8.62
CA TYR A 65 11.45 0.42 8.36
C TYR A 65 11.15 -0.21 7.01
N ALA A 66 11.97 0.10 5.99
CA ALA A 66 11.86 -0.55 4.69
C ALA A 66 12.09 -2.06 4.82
N ASP A 67 13.12 -2.48 5.56
CA ASP A 67 13.41 -3.89 5.82
C ASP A 67 12.21 -4.57 6.50
N CYS A 68 11.64 -3.94 7.53
CA CYS A 68 10.45 -4.45 8.24
C CYS A 68 9.25 -4.67 7.28
N ILE A 69 9.01 -3.75 6.36
CA ILE A 69 7.95 -3.87 5.35
C ILE A 69 8.26 -5.02 4.38
N MET A 70 9.44 -5.03 3.78
CA MET A 70 9.81 -6.01 2.76
C MET A 70 9.85 -7.43 3.31
N ASP A 71 10.36 -7.63 4.52
CA ASP A 71 10.36 -8.93 5.21
C ASP A 71 8.94 -9.45 5.46
N SER A 72 7.99 -8.56 5.76
CA SER A 72 6.60 -8.94 6.06
C SER A 72 5.83 -9.50 4.86
N ILE A 73 6.30 -9.22 3.66
CA ILE A 73 5.67 -9.66 2.40
C ILE A 73 6.54 -10.60 1.56
N ALA A 74 7.73 -10.96 2.04
CA ALA A 74 8.70 -11.76 1.27
C ALA A 74 8.15 -13.16 0.88
N ASP A 75 7.25 -13.72 1.66
CA ASP A 75 6.58 -15.00 1.41
C ASP A 75 5.25 -14.89 0.66
N LYS A 76 4.80 -13.67 0.33
CA LYS A 76 3.50 -13.42 -0.26
C LYS A 76 3.56 -13.34 -1.79
N ARG A 77 2.45 -13.68 -2.44
CA ARG A 77 2.31 -13.57 -3.90
C ARG A 77 1.95 -12.14 -4.30
N ILE A 78 2.92 -11.23 -4.11
CA ILE A 78 2.79 -9.80 -4.42
C ILE A 78 3.92 -9.43 -5.37
N ASN A 79 3.59 -8.79 -6.48
CA ASN A 79 4.60 -8.14 -7.31
C ASN A 79 5.02 -6.83 -6.63
N THR A 80 6.30 -6.72 -6.28
CA THR A 80 6.91 -5.58 -5.59
C THR A 80 7.82 -4.75 -6.49
N ASP A 81 7.87 -5.01 -7.80
CA ASP A 81 8.74 -4.31 -8.76
C ASP A 81 8.45 -2.80 -8.84
N TYR A 82 7.29 -2.38 -8.34
CA TYR A 82 6.84 -0.99 -8.33
C TYR A 82 6.97 -0.33 -6.95
N ILE A 83 7.70 -0.94 -6.01
CA ILE A 83 8.11 -0.29 -4.77
C ILE A 83 9.44 0.42 -5.02
N ARG A 84 9.42 1.75 -5.04
CA ARG A 84 10.63 2.56 -5.21
C ARG A 84 11.42 2.66 -3.92
N VAL A 85 12.76 2.72 -4.05
CA VAL A 85 13.64 3.01 -2.92
C VAL A 85 14.16 4.44 -3.05
N GLU A 86 13.67 5.31 -2.19
CA GLU A 86 14.05 6.72 -2.14
C GLU A 86 15.28 6.92 -1.22
N SER A 87 16.34 7.53 -1.76
CA SER A 87 17.61 7.65 -1.02
C SER A 87 17.64 8.80 -0.01
N VAL A 88 16.72 9.75 -0.12
CA VAL A 88 16.70 11.00 0.67
C VAL A 88 15.48 11.10 1.59
N MET A 89 14.59 10.12 1.55
CA MET A 89 13.38 10.08 2.37
C MET A 89 13.42 8.89 3.31
N THR A 90 12.82 9.06 4.49
CA THR A 90 12.57 7.96 5.42
C THR A 90 11.29 7.24 5.03
N THR A 91 11.27 5.91 5.17
CA THR A 91 10.05 5.11 5.04
C THR A 91 8.97 5.65 5.98
N ALA A 92 7.73 5.71 5.50
CA ALA A 92 6.63 6.22 6.31
C ALA A 92 6.51 5.40 7.61
N ASN A 93 6.33 6.10 8.70
CA ASN A 93 6.17 5.48 10.01
C ASN A 93 5.26 6.31 10.90
N ASN A 94 4.65 5.64 11.87
CA ASN A 94 3.74 6.26 12.82
C ASN A 94 4.13 5.88 14.24
N ARG A 95 4.27 6.87 15.13
CA ARG A 95 4.49 6.60 16.55
C ARG A 95 3.17 6.18 17.18
N THR A 96 3.08 4.92 17.57
CA THR A 96 1.88 4.27 18.10
C THR A 96 1.95 4.19 19.60
N TYR A 97 0.91 4.64 20.27
CA TYR A 97 0.76 4.60 21.74
C TYR A 97 -0.34 3.62 22.11
N LEU A 98 -0.25 3.06 23.30
CA LEU A 98 -1.29 2.19 23.86
C LEU A 98 -1.94 2.86 25.07
N THR A 99 -3.26 2.74 25.18
CA THR A 99 -3.99 3.05 26.41
C THR A 99 -3.72 1.97 27.47
N ALA A 100 -4.19 2.18 28.68
CA ALA A 100 -4.10 1.17 29.74
C ALA A 100 -4.86 -0.13 29.40
N GLU A 101 -5.89 -0.01 28.57
CA GLU A 101 -6.74 -1.10 28.07
C GLU A 101 -6.15 -1.82 26.85
N GLY A 102 -5.05 -1.28 26.28
CA GLY A 102 -4.34 -1.85 25.12
C GLY A 102 -4.83 -1.32 23.76
N ASP A 103 -5.70 -0.32 23.73
CA ASP A 103 -6.15 0.31 22.49
C ASP A 103 -5.06 1.23 21.93
N ARG A 104 -4.92 1.23 20.60
CA ARG A 104 -3.97 2.11 19.91
C ARG A 104 -4.52 3.52 19.79
N TYR A 105 -3.65 4.50 20.03
CA TYR A 105 -3.93 5.89 19.72
C TYR A 105 -2.68 6.61 19.18
N TYR A 106 -2.91 7.72 18.50
CA TYR A 106 -1.87 8.53 17.90
C TYR A 106 -1.91 9.93 18.49
N LYS A 107 -0.74 10.47 18.77
CA LYS A 107 -0.59 11.87 19.19
C LYS A 107 -0.47 12.76 17.97
N GLU A 108 -0.69 14.03 18.17
CA GLU A 108 -0.36 15.05 17.18
C GLU A 108 1.11 14.92 16.75
N ASN A 109 1.37 15.02 15.46
CA ASN A 109 2.71 14.83 14.86
C ASN A 109 3.32 13.42 15.04
N ALA A 110 2.53 12.39 15.28
CA ALA A 110 3.00 11.00 15.31
C ALA A 110 3.34 10.47 13.91
N TRP A 111 2.71 10.99 12.87
CA TRP A 111 2.91 10.62 11.48
C TRP A 111 4.18 11.23 10.88
N ASN A 112 5.00 10.38 10.27
CA ASN A 112 6.15 10.75 9.46
C ASN A 112 6.00 10.08 8.10
N GLY A 113 5.27 10.71 7.21
CA GLY A 113 4.80 10.11 5.97
C GLY A 113 5.06 10.91 4.70
N ASP A 114 6.03 11.85 4.72
CA ASP A 114 6.37 12.68 3.56
C ASP A 114 6.55 11.88 2.27
N ILE A 115 7.06 10.66 2.35
CA ILE A 115 7.27 9.75 1.22
C ILE A 115 5.94 9.30 0.57
N VAL A 116 4.85 9.27 1.34
CA VAL A 116 3.48 8.98 0.89
C VAL A 116 2.77 10.27 0.52
N ASP A 117 2.84 11.28 1.39
CA ASP A 117 2.10 12.54 1.29
C ASP A 117 2.56 13.37 0.08
N LYS A 118 3.82 13.22 -0.34
CA LYS A 118 4.42 13.93 -1.49
C LYS A 118 4.66 13.02 -2.70
N MET A 119 4.15 11.80 -2.68
CA MET A 119 4.37 10.85 -3.77
C MET A 119 3.77 11.35 -5.08
N ILE A 120 4.57 11.27 -6.14
CA ILE A 120 4.14 11.52 -7.52
C ILE A 120 4.40 10.23 -8.32
N LEU A 121 3.39 9.77 -9.05
CA LEU A 121 3.48 8.61 -9.92
C LEU A 121 4.23 8.93 -11.20
N ASN A 122 5.14 8.05 -11.58
CA ASN A 122 5.82 8.10 -12.86
C ASN A 122 5.00 7.40 -13.98
N GLU A 123 5.49 7.47 -15.22
CA GLU A 123 4.79 6.91 -16.38
C GLU A 123 4.61 5.38 -16.29
N ALA A 124 5.59 4.64 -15.76
CA ALA A 124 5.51 3.19 -15.62
C ALA A 124 4.44 2.79 -14.59
N GLU A 125 4.38 3.51 -13.47
CA GLU A 125 3.37 3.32 -12.42
C GLU A 125 1.97 3.66 -12.93
N LEU A 126 1.81 4.78 -13.63
CA LEU A 126 0.54 5.15 -14.27
C LEU A 126 0.10 4.12 -15.32
N ASN A 127 1.03 3.56 -16.08
CA ASN A 127 0.73 2.51 -17.04
C ASN A 127 0.24 1.22 -16.36
N VAL A 128 0.80 0.85 -15.22
CA VAL A 128 0.34 -0.31 -14.43
C VAL A 128 -1.09 -0.09 -13.93
N ILE A 129 -1.38 1.10 -13.40
CA ILE A 129 -2.74 1.49 -12.96
C ILE A 129 -3.72 1.44 -14.13
N ALA A 130 -3.32 1.96 -15.30
CA ALA A 130 -4.17 2.00 -16.50
C ALA A 130 -4.61 0.61 -16.98
N HIS A 131 -3.80 -0.42 -16.72
CA HIS A 131 -4.05 -1.81 -17.13
C HIS A 131 -4.51 -2.72 -15.99
N ALA A 132 -4.90 -2.16 -14.86
CA ALA A 132 -5.47 -2.89 -13.74
C ALA A 132 -6.97 -3.15 -13.96
N ASP A 133 -7.49 -4.24 -13.37
CA ASP A 133 -8.94 -4.48 -13.24
C ASP A 133 -9.51 -3.72 -12.04
N ALA A 134 -8.71 -3.61 -10.97
CA ALA A 134 -9.06 -2.88 -9.75
C ALA A 134 -7.84 -2.16 -9.16
N VAL A 135 -8.12 -1.00 -8.57
CA VAL A 135 -7.12 -0.17 -7.86
C VAL A 135 -7.64 0.11 -6.46
N PHE A 136 -6.83 -0.22 -5.45
CA PHE A 136 -7.06 0.18 -4.06
C PHE A 136 -6.13 1.35 -3.72
N PHE A 137 -6.68 2.39 -3.13
CA PHE A 137 -6.00 3.66 -3.01
C PHE A 137 -6.31 4.37 -1.68
N HIS A 138 -5.28 4.96 -1.09
CA HIS A 138 -5.39 5.77 0.12
C HIS A 138 -5.63 7.26 -0.20
N PHE A 139 -6.68 7.83 0.38
CA PHE A 139 -7.20 9.17 0.04
C PHE A 139 -6.17 10.31 0.22
N TRP A 140 -5.37 10.27 1.30
CA TRP A 140 -4.45 11.37 1.66
C TRP A 140 -3.14 11.39 0.88
N ALA A 141 -2.91 10.47 -0.02
CA ALA A 141 -1.67 10.35 -0.75
C ALA A 141 -1.45 11.50 -1.76
N GLY A 142 -0.20 11.91 -1.93
CA GLY A 142 0.16 12.99 -2.86
C GLY A 142 -0.22 12.70 -4.32
N CYS A 143 -0.28 11.43 -4.71
CA CYS A 143 -0.68 10.99 -6.05
C CYS A 143 -2.21 10.93 -6.29
N PHE A 144 -3.03 11.41 -5.35
CA PHE A 144 -4.50 11.34 -5.42
C PHE A 144 -5.07 11.81 -6.76
N HIS A 145 -4.70 13.02 -7.19
CA HIS A 145 -5.22 13.57 -8.43
C HIS A 145 -4.80 12.78 -9.67
N GLN A 146 -3.59 12.21 -9.69
CA GLN A 146 -3.11 11.39 -10.79
C GLN A 146 -3.95 10.09 -10.92
N VAL A 147 -4.31 9.46 -9.79
CA VAL A 147 -5.18 8.26 -9.78
C VAL A 147 -6.59 8.60 -10.26
N LEU A 148 -7.16 9.74 -9.83
CA LEU A 148 -8.48 10.19 -10.30
C LEU A 148 -8.47 10.52 -11.80
N ASP A 149 -7.41 11.14 -12.30
CA ASP A 149 -7.28 11.46 -13.72
C ASP A 149 -7.08 10.18 -14.56
N ALA A 150 -6.36 9.19 -14.04
CA ALA A 150 -6.29 7.87 -14.65
C ALA A 150 -7.67 7.19 -14.67
N LYS A 151 -8.44 7.26 -13.57
CA LYS A 151 -9.80 6.71 -13.49
C LYS A 151 -10.77 7.31 -14.52
N LYS A 152 -10.63 8.60 -14.88
CA LYS A 152 -11.43 9.24 -15.92
C LYS A 152 -11.14 8.69 -17.32
N LYS A 153 -9.92 8.17 -17.54
CA LYS A 153 -9.44 7.71 -18.85
C LYS A 153 -9.56 6.19 -19.03
N TYR A 154 -9.47 5.42 -17.93
CA TYR A 154 -9.34 3.97 -17.95
C TYR A 154 -10.44 3.28 -17.14
N HIS A 155 -10.71 2.00 -17.46
CA HIS A 155 -11.88 1.27 -16.96
C HIS A 155 -11.59 0.34 -15.78
N PHE A 156 -10.70 0.69 -14.87
CA PHE A 156 -10.51 -0.08 -13.65
C PHE A 156 -11.58 0.25 -12.58
N LYS A 157 -11.84 -0.66 -11.67
CA LYS A 157 -12.63 -0.38 -10.46
C LYS A 157 -11.74 0.36 -9.47
N LEU A 158 -12.26 1.39 -8.78
CA LEU A 158 -11.52 2.14 -7.77
C LEU A 158 -12.16 1.95 -6.40
N ALA A 159 -11.38 1.46 -5.45
CA ALA A 159 -11.69 1.45 -4.03
C ALA A 159 -10.80 2.47 -3.33
N VAL A 160 -11.40 3.34 -2.52
CA VAL A 160 -10.69 4.41 -1.79
C VAL A 160 -10.84 4.18 -0.30
N ASP A 161 -9.72 4.15 0.40
CA ASP A 161 -9.70 4.20 1.86
C ASP A 161 -9.63 5.67 2.31
N PHE A 162 -10.62 6.10 3.08
CA PHE A 162 -10.70 7.45 3.62
C PHE A 162 -10.09 7.57 5.02
N ASP A 163 -9.57 6.46 5.56
CA ASP A 163 -8.99 6.39 6.88
C ASP A 163 -9.93 6.95 7.96
N ILE A 164 -9.41 7.80 8.83
CA ILE A 164 -10.16 8.49 9.88
C ILE A 164 -10.80 9.81 9.42
N TYR A 165 -10.92 10.02 8.09
CA TYR A 165 -11.51 11.26 7.59
C TYR A 165 -12.96 11.43 8.05
N ARG A 166 -13.22 12.48 8.82
CA ARG A 166 -14.53 12.82 9.38
C ARG A 166 -15.16 14.07 8.75
N GLY A 167 -14.56 14.61 7.70
CA GLY A 167 -15.06 15.80 7.02
C GLY A 167 -16.41 15.62 6.31
N PHE A 168 -16.94 14.38 6.27
CA PHE A 168 -18.30 14.12 5.79
C PHE A 168 -19.38 14.46 6.84
N ASP A 169 -19.01 14.57 8.12
CA ASP A 169 -19.94 14.90 9.20
C ASP A 169 -20.41 16.35 9.12
N ASP A 170 -19.67 17.22 8.39
CA ASP A 170 -19.95 18.64 8.21
C ASP A 170 -20.63 18.95 6.85
N MET A 171 -20.96 17.92 6.07
CA MET A 171 -21.66 18.09 4.79
C MET A 171 -23.18 18.02 5.00
N GLU A 172 -23.78 19.12 5.48
CA GLU A 172 -25.23 19.38 5.43
C GLU A 172 -25.67 19.99 4.08
#